data_247178d033c4a257db825fa7cab6979e
#
_entry.id   247178d033c4a257db825fa7cab6979e
#
_cell.length_a   1.000
_cell.length_b   1.000
_cell.length_c   1.000
_cell.angle_alpha   90.00
_cell.angle_beta   90.00
_cell.angle_gamma   90.00
#
_symmetry.space_group_name_H-M   'P 1'
#
loop_
_entity.id
_entity.type
_entity.pdbx_description
1 polymer ?
#
loop_
_entity_poly.entity_id
_entity_poly.type
_entity_poly.pdbx_seq_one_letter_code
_entity_poly.pdbx_strand_id
1 'polypeptide(L)'
;MSCVVLWFFMAMRAQTVGVDTKYYVCIYQQFPQISWKELFTAQLYPTPRRTWELDLEPGYRLLNKLLSIYLSAPQWITVANSALIIALLYRWLRRESPNAMLSIWLYLTLGVYQTEMNVARNAIAILLGYTAFHWIKERKLAPYFLQILMAVSFHKSAVVFLPLYWLVNRRWKYRHVLYLSLIHISEPTRLLSIS
;
A
#
# COMPACT_ATOMS: atom_id res chain seq x y z
N MET A 1 -2.73 -5.57 22.20
CA MET A 1 -1.45 -6.29 22.40
C MET A 1 -0.90 -6.90 21.11
N SER A 2 -1.65 -7.71 20.37
CA SER A 2 -1.17 -8.39 19.14
C SER A 2 -0.58 -7.47 18.07
N CYS A 3 -1.19 -6.29 17.79
CA CYS A 3 -0.68 -5.36 16.78
C CYS A 3 0.70 -4.75 17.15
N VAL A 4 0.99 -4.53 18.44
CA VAL A 4 2.30 -4.04 18.88
C VAL A 4 3.37 -5.10 18.65
N VAL A 5 3.07 -6.36 18.91
CA VAL A 5 3.96 -7.48 18.65
C VAL A 5 4.24 -7.62 17.15
N LEU A 6 3.21 -7.57 16.31
CA LEU A 6 3.35 -7.61 14.85
C LEU A 6 4.17 -6.43 14.33
N TRP A 7 3.91 -5.23 14.82
CA TRP A 7 4.72 -4.06 14.49
C TRP A 7 6.19 -4.26 14.86
N PHE A 8 6.48 -4.74 16.07
CA PHE A 8 7.85 -4.95 16.54
C PHE A 8 8.63 -5.91 15.62
N PHE A 9 8.06 -7.07 15.29
CA PHE A 9 8.70 -8.01 14.37
C PHE A 9 8.87 -7.43 12.96
N MET A 10 7.88 -6.70 12.45
CA MET A 10 7.97 -6.07 11.14
C MET A 10 9.02 -4.94 11.12
N ALA A 11 9.12 -4.15 12.19
CA ALA A 11 9.99 -2.99 12.30
C ALA A 11 11.46 -3.37 12.54
N MET A 12 11.69 -4.42 13.34
CA MET A 12 13.04 -4.86 13.74
C MET A 12 13.66 -5.90 12.81
N ARG A 13 12.98 -6.22 11.70
CA ARG A 13 13.53 -7.18 10.73
C ARG A 13 14.85 -6.71 10.13
N ALA A 14 15.73 -7.66 9.83
CA ALA A 14 16.97 -7.39 9.11
C ALA A 14 16.66 -6.90 7.67
N GLN A 15 17.58 -6.14 7.09
CA GLN A 15 17.44 -5.60 5.71
C GLN A 15 17.40 -6.70 4.64
N THR A 16 17.83 -7.92 4.98
CA THR A 16 17.77 -9.12 4.13
C THR A 16 16.39 -9.76 4.12
N VAL A 17 15.50 -9.39 5.05
CA VAL A 17 14.13 -9.89 5.11
C VAL A 17 13.22 -9.00 4.27
N GLY A 18 12.70 -9.58 3.21
CA GLY A 18 11.88 -8.88 2.21
C GLY A 18 12.68 -8.39 1.01
N VAL A 19 12.18 -8.67 -0.18
CA VAL A 19 12.87 -8.41 -1.45
C VAL A 19 13.17 -6.92 -1.63
N ASP A 20 12.22 -6.05 -1.28
CA ASP A 20 12.33 -4.61 -1.50
C ASP A 20 12.95 -3.85 -0.30
N THR A 21 13.09 -4.47 0.86
CA THR A 21 13.56 -3.79 2.08
C THR A 21 14.93 -3.15 1.88
N LYS A 22 15.87 -3.87 1.26
CA LYS A 22 17.20 -3.35 0.95
C LYS A 22 17.17 -2.13 0.00
N TYR A 23 16.21 -2.09 -0.92
CA TYR A 23 16.06 -0.96 -1.84
C TYR A 23 15.51 0.28 -1.12
N TYR A 24 14.52 0.10 -0.24
CA TYR A 24 14.00 1.20 0.57
C TYR A 24 15.07 1.81 1.48
N VAL A 25 15.89 0.97 2.10
CA VAL A 25 16.99 1.40 2.95
C VAL A 25 18.05 2.17 2.14
N CYS A 26 18.47 1.64 0.98
CA CYS A 26 19.44 2.29 0.11
C CYS A 26 18.94 3.66 -0.40
N ILE A 27 17.68 3.74 -0.79
CA ILE A 27 17.06 4.98 -1.26
C ILE A 27 16.92 5.99 -0.11
N TYR A 28 16.53 5.55 1.08
CA TYR A 28 16.40 6.41 2.25
C TYR A 28 17.70 7.15 2.55
N GLN A 29 18.86 6.51 2.40
CA GLN A 29 20.18 7.10 2.61
C GLN A 29 20.51 8.25 1.64
N GLN A 30 19.80 8.37 0.53
CA GLN A 30 20.01 9.45 -0.45
C GLN A 30 19.23 10.72 -0.09
N PHE A 31 18.12 10.61 0.66
CA PHE A 31 17.23 11.73 0.96
C PHE A 31 17.84 12.89 1.76
N PRO A 32 18.79 12.68 2.69
CA PRO A 32 19.44 13.81 3.38
C PRO A 32 20.10 14.80 2.43
N GLN A 33 20.64 14.32 1.30
CA GLN A 33 21.38 15.13 0.32
C GLN A 33 20.45 15.81 -0.71
N ILE A 34 19.21 15.38 -0.85
CA ILE A 34 18.25 15.94 -1.80
C ILE A 34 17.67 17.24 -1.24
N SER A 35 17.76 18.33 -2.02
CA SER A 35 17.11 19.58 -1.63
C SER A 35 15.58 19.50 -1.74
N TRP A 36 14.85 20.38 -1.03
CA TRP A 36 13.39 20.46 -1.15
C TRP A 36 12.91 20.79 -2.58
N LYS A 37 13.70 21.57 -3.32
CA LYS A 37 13.39 21.93 -4.71
C LYS A 37 13.46 20.73 -5.65
N GLU A 38 14.35 19.80 -5.35
CA GLU A 38 14.60 18.60 -6.17
C GLU A 38 13.84 17.36 -5.68
N LEU A 39 13.08 17.47 -4.59
CA LEU A 39 12.43 16.34 -3.95
C LEU A 39 11.63 15.44 -4.91
N PHE A 40 10.93 16.06 -5.87
CA PHE A 40 10.06 15.33 -6.81
C PHE A 40 10.72 15.01 -8.15
N THR A 41 11.89 15.60 -8.42
CA THR A 41 12.63 15.44 -9.70
C THR A 41 13.93 14.69 -9.54
N ALA A 42 14.46 14.54 -8.31
CA ALA A 42 15.71 13.82 -8.05
C ALA A 42 15.62 12.36 -8.51
N GLN A 43 16.66 11.93 -9.22
CA GLN A 43 16.82 10.53 -9.61
C GLN A 43 17.29 9.71 -8.40
N LEU A 44 16.62 8.58 -8.17
CA LEU A 44 16.86 7.70 -7.04
C LEU A 44 17.29 6.32 -7.52
N TYR A 45 18.41 5.85 -7.02
CA TYR A 45 18.98 4.58 -7.44
C TYR A 45 18.85 3.54 -6.32
N PRO A 46 18.26 2.36 -6.60
CA PRO A 46 18.00 1.35 -5.57
C PRO A 46 19.27 0.66 -5.05
N THR A 47 20.35 0.75 -5.78
CA THR A 47 21.69 0.31 -5.36
C THR A 47 22.76 1.10 -6.07
N PRO A 48 23.99 1.28 -5.51
CA PRO A 48 25.09 1.99 -6.15
C PRO A 48 25.56 1.37 -7.48
N ARG A 49 25.26 0.10 -7.73
CA ARG A 49 25.67 -0.65 -8.91
C ARG A 49 24.58 -0.75 -10.00
N ARG A 50 23.35 -0.28 -9.73
CA ARG A 50 22.24 -0.33 -10.69
C ARG A 50 22.02 1.01 -11.33
N THR A 51 22.00 0.99 -12.65
CA THR A 51 21.81 2.19 -13.50
C THR A 51 20.34 2.52 -13.75
N TRP A 52 19.40 1.64 -13.37
CA TRP A 52 17.98 1.93 -13.53
C TRP A 52 17.45 2.75 -12.35
N GLU A 53 16.74 3.79 -12.70
CA GLU A 53 16.07 4.69 -11.76
C GLU A 53 14.85 4.02 -11.13
N LEU A 54 14.63 4.25 -9.83
CA LEU A 54 13.40 3.84 -9.18
C LEU A 54 12.45 5.05 -9.08
N ASP A 55 11.36 4.97 -9.82
CA ASP A 55 10.28 5.96 -9.70
C ASP A 55 9.54 5.77 -8.37
N LEU A 56 9.68 6.74 -7.48
CA LEU A 56 8.94 6.80 -6.22
C LEU A 56 7.83 7.82 -6.32
N GLU A 57 6.65 7.41 -5.88
CA GLU A 57 5.49 8.27 -5.81
C GLU A 57 5.69 9.42 -4.79
N PRO A 58 5.08 10.60 -5.03
CA PRO A 58 5.39 11.83 -4.30
C PRO A 58 5.14 11.75 -2.78
N GLY A 59 4.10 11.05 -2.34
CA GLY A 59 3.82 10.86 -0.90
C GLY A 59 4.89 10.02 -0.21
N TYR A 60 5.41 9.01 -0.89
CA TYR A 60 6.50 8.21 -0.33
C TYR A 60 7.84 8.96 -0.33
N ARG A 61 8.11 9.80 -1.34
CA ARG A 61 9.26 10.72 -1.35
C ARG A 61 9.19 11.69 -0.18
N LEU A 62 8.03 12.28 0.07
CA LEU A 62 7.81 13.20 1.18
C LEU A 62 8.02 12.50 2.54
N LEU A 63 7.49 11.30 2.73
CA LEU A 63 7.71 10.51 3.94
C LEU A 63 9.20 10.28 4.21
N ASN A 64 9.95 9.82 3.21
CA ASN A 64 11.39 9.59 3.33
C ASN A 64 12.14 10.88 3.67
N LYS A 65 11.80 11.98 3.00
CA LYS A 65 12.45 13.29 3.27
C LYS A 65 12.20 13.79 4.68
N LEU A 66 10.95 13.75 5.14
CA LEU A 66 10.60 14.19 6.50
C LEU A 66 11.31 13.35 7.57
N LEU A 67 11.34 12.03 7.41
CA LEU A 67 12.05 11.15 8.33
C LEU A 67 13.55 11.43 8.33
N SER A 68 14.16 11.62 7.16
CA SER A 68 15.60 11.82 7.02
C SER A 68 16.15 13.12 7.65
N ILE A 69 15.28 14.10 7.97
CA ILE A 69 15.66 15.33 8.67
C ILE A 69 16.12 15.03 10.10
N TYR A 70 15.42 14.14 10.78
CA TYR A 70 15.63 13.88 12.22
C TYR A 70 16.26 12.51 12.49
N LEU A 71 16.16 11.59 11.57
CA LEU A 71 16.47 10.18 11.77
C LEU A 71 17.47 9.71 10.72
N SER A 72 18.75 9.65 11.08
CA SER A 72 19.84 9.32 10.14
C SER A 72 19.99 7.81 9.88
N ALA A 73 19.62 6.96 10.85
CA ALA A 73 19.80 5.51 10.70
C ALA A 73 18.80 4.93 9.65
N PRO A 74 19.26 4.16 8.67
CA PRO A 74 18.43 3.64 7.58
C PRO A 74 17.29 2.73 8.04
N GLN A 75 17.38 2.14 9.23
CA GLN A 75 16.35 1.30 9.82
C GLN A 75 15.03 2.07 10.04
N TRP A 76 15.08 3.38 10.20
CA TRP A 76 13.89 4.19 10.49
C TRP A 76 12.83 4.16 9.39
N ILE A 77 13.22 3.99 8.13
CA ILE A 77 12.21 3.83 7.07
C ILE A 77 11.43 2.50 7.22
N THR A 78 12.11 1.44 7.66
CA THR A 78 11.46 0.15 7.96
C THR A 78 10.51 0.27 9.14
N VAL A 79 10.94 0.96 10.19
CA VAL A 79 10.11 1.24 11.39
C VAL A 79 8.87 2.06 11.03
N ALA A 80 9.04 3.13 10.25
CA ALA A 80 7.95 4.00 9.83
C ALA A 80 6.94 3.29 8.91
N ASN A 81 7.43 2.56 7.90
CA ASN A 81 6.57 1.76 7.02
C ASN A 81 5.76 0.74 7.82
N SER A 82 6.41 0.03 8.74
CA SER A 82 5.76 -0.96 9.61
C SER A 82 4.72 -0.33 10.53
N ALA A 83 5.01 0.87 11.06
CA ALA A 83 4.08 1.61 11.90
C ALA A 83 2.83 2.03 11.12
N LEU A 84 3.00 2.55 9.90
CA LEU A 84 1.88 2.92 9.02
C LEU A 84 1.02 1.71 8.65
N ILE A 85 1.64 0.61 8.23
CA ILE A 85 0.94 -0.63 7.86
C ILE A 85 0.11 -1.13 9.03
N ILE A 86 0.71 -1.30 10.21
CA ILE A 86 0.01 -1.86 11.38
C ILE A 86 -1.03 -0.89 11.94
N ALA A 87 -0.79 0.42 11.90
CA ALA A 87 -1.79 1.41 12.32
C ALA A 87 -3.04 1.41 11.40
N LEU A 88 -2.83 1.34 10.08
CA LEU A 88 -3.92 1.26 9.10
C LEU A 88 -4.67 -0.07 9.22
N LEU A 89 -3.95 -1.20 9.36
CA LEU A 89 -4.53 -2.51 9.60
C LEU A 89 -5.39 -2.51 10.87
N TYR A 90 -4.85 -2.00 11.98
CA TYR A 90 -5.58 -1.89 13.25
C TYR A 90 -6.85 -1.05 13.10
N ARG A 91 -6.76 0.11 12.43
CA ARG A 91 -7.90 0.99 12.16
C ARG A 91 -8.97 0.27 11.35
N TRP A 92 -8.56 -0.46 10.31
CA TRP A 92 -9.47 -1.22 9.46
C TRP A 92 -10.13 -2.37 10.22
N LEU A 93 -9.37 -3.19 10.94
CA LEU A 93 -9.89 -4.29 11.74
C LEU A 93 -10.88 -3.83 12.81
N ARG A 94 -10.58 -2.72 13.50
CA ARG A 94 -11.49 -2.18 14.52
C ARG A 94 -12.84 -1.74 13.98
N ARG A 95 -12.89 -1.35 12.73
CA ARG A 95 -14.13 -0.82 12.11
C ARG A 95 -14.91 -1.88 11.37
N GLU A 96 -14.22 -2.80 10.70
CA GLU A 96 -14.83 -3.68 9.70
C GLU A 96 -14.86 -5.15 10.13
N SER A 97 -14.00 -5.56 11.07
CA SER A 97 -13.92 -6.96 11.46
C SER A 97 -14.89 -7.29 12.60
N PRO A 98 -15.81 -8.27 12.43
CA PRO A 98 -16.65 -8.76 13.51
C PRO A 98 -15.85 -9.59 14.54
N ASN A 99 -14.73 -10.19 14.11
CA ASN A 99 -13.83 -10.98 14.96
C ASN A 99 -12.37 -10.65 14.63
N ALA A 100 -11.80 -9.70 15.36
CA ALA A 100 -10.44 -9.23 15.13
C ALA A 100 -9.37 -10.34 15.31
N MET A 101 -9.62 -11.30 16.21
CA MET A 101 -8.70 -12.41 16.47
C MET A 101 -8.61 -13.34 15.26
N LEU A 102 -9.75 -13.74 14.72
CA LEU A 102 -9.80 -14.55 13.49
C LEU A 102 -9.18 -13.82 12.31
N SER A 103 -9.44 -12.52 12.17
CA SER A 103 -8.85 -11.72 11.09
C SER A 103 -7.34 -11.64 11.18
N ILE A 104 -6.77 -11.45 12.38
CA ILE A 104 -5.32 -11.46 12.58
C ILE A 104 -4.74 -12.86 12.30
N TRP A 105 -5.44 -13.91 12.73
CA TRP A 105 -5.00 -15.27 12.43
C TRP A 105 -4.96 -15.54 10.92
N LEU A 106 -6.03 -15.16 10.18
CA LEU A 106 -6.05 -15.27 8.72
C LEU A 106 -4.98 -14.40 8.05
N TYR A 107 -4.78 -13.17 8.53
CA TYR A 107 -3.76 -12.27 8.02
C TYR A 107 -2.34 -12.87 8.09
N LEU A 108 -2.06 -13.62 9.16
CA LEU A 108 -0.78 -14.31 9.33
C LEU A 108 -0.70 -15.60 8.50
N THR A 109 -1.74 -16.45 8.55
CA THR A 109 -1.72 -17.79 7.94
C THR A 109 -1.84 -17.75 6.42
N LEU A 110 -2.53 -16.76 5.85
CA LEU A 110 -2.62 -16.54 4.41
C LEU A 110 -1.38 -15.83 3.81
N GLY A 111 -0.36 -15.53 4.62
CA GLY A 111 0.88 -14.94 4.15
C GLY A 111 0.78 -13.43 3.80
N VAL A 112 -0.34 -12.76 4.14
CA VAL A 112 -0.53 -11.34 3.84
C VAL A 112 0.51 -10.49 4.59
N TYR A 113 0.75 -10.81 5.86
CA TYR A 113 1.78 -10.16 6.67
C TYR A 113 3.17 -10.22 6.05
N GLN A 114 3.58 -11.39 5.53
CA GLN A 114 4.87 -11.58 4.87
C GLN A 114 4.93 -10.83 3.54
N THR A 115 3.82 -10.81 2.79
CA THR A 115 3.72 -10.05 1.54
C THR A 115 3.87 -8.55 1.78
N GLU A 116 3.23 -8.01 2.80
CA GLU A 116 3.32 -6.58 3.14
C GLU A 116 4.73 -6.16 3.60
N MET A 117 5.48 -7.07 4.20
CA MET A 117 6.91 -6.84 4.48
C MET A 117 7.72 -6.62 3.21
N ASN A 118 7.37 -7.31 2.11
CA ASN A 118 8.08 -7.19 0.85
C ASN A 118 7.72 -5.90 0.10
N VAL A 119 6.43 -5.56 0.02
CA VAL A 119 5.91 -4.49 -0.83
C VAL A 119 5.30 -3.34 -0.01
N ALA A 120 6.05 -2.79 0.94
CA ALA A 120 5.56 -1.85 1.95
C ALA A 120 4.80 -0.64 1.38
N ARG A 121 5.25 -0.03 0.26
CA ARG A 121 4.55 1.09 -0.39
C ARG A 121 3.15 0.71 -0.86
N ASN A 122 3.07 -0.43 -1.54
CA ASN A 122 1.81 -0.97 -2.05
C ASN A 122 0.88 -1.36 -0.89
N ALA A 123 1.42 -1.97 0.17
CA ALA A 123 0.67 -2.34 1.37
C ALA A 123 0.02 -1.10 2.04
N ILE A 124 0.78 -0.01 2.22
CA ILE A 124 0.25 1.26 2.75
C ILE A 124 -0.89 1.77 1.85
N ALA A 125 -0.70 1.78 0.53
CA ALA A 125 -1.68 2.25 -0.42
C ALA A 125 -2.97 1.41 -0.42
N ILE A 126 -2.85 0.07 -0.37
CA ILE A 126 -3.99 -0.85 -0.27
C ILE A 126 -4.76 -0.65 1.04
N LEU A 127 -4.06 -0.56 2.17
CA LEU A 127 -4.69 -0.35 3.48
C LEU A 127 -5.37 1.02 3.59
N LEU A 128 -4.81 2.07 2.97
CA LEU A 128 -5.49 3.35 2.81
C LEU A 128 -6.79 3.19 1.99
N GLY A 129 -6.74 2.43 0.90
CA GLY A 129 -7.93 2.08 0.12
C GLY A 129 -8.98 1.34 0.95
N TYR A 130 -8.57 0.32 1.71
CA TYR A 130 -9.50 -0.43 2.59
C TYR A 130 -10.13 0.44 3.66
N THR A 131 -9.36 1.29 4.32
CA THR A 131 -9.92 2.21 5.31
C THR A 131 -10.83 3.28 4.70
N ALA A 132 -10.72 3.56 3.39
CA ALA A 132 -11.60 4.48 2.68
C ALA A 132 -13.01 3.92 2.44
N PHE A 133 -13.22 2.60 2.52
CA PHE A 133 -14.55 1.98 2.43
C PHE A 133 -15.55 2.54 3.44
N HIS A 134 -15.07 2.99 4.59
CA HIS A 134 -15.91 3.69 5.56
C HIS A 134 -16.66 4.89 4.94
N TRP A 135 -15.99 5.67 4.11
CA TRP A 135 -16.60 6.84 3.45
C TRP A 135 -17.60 6.44 2.37
N ILE A 136 -17.42 5.28 1.75
CA ILE A 136 -18.42 4.72 0.81
C ILE A 136 -19.72 4.41 1.55
N LYS A 137 -19.63 3.74 2.73
CA LYS A 137 -20.77 3.41 3.57
C LYS A 137 -21.51 4.66 4.06
N GLU A 138 -20.77 5.72 4.41
CA GLU A 138 -21.32 7.00 4.81
C GLU A 138 -21.76 7.89 3.63
N ARG A 139 -21.57 7.44 2.38
CA ARG A 139 -21.85 8.19 1.16
C ARG A 139 -21.16 9.56 1.07
N LYS A 140 -19.96 9.67 1.68
CA LYS A 140 -19.15 10.88 1.69
C LYS A 140 -18.09 10.84 0.59
N LEU A 141 -18.39 11.50 -0.54
CA LEU A 141 -17.53 11.48 -1.73
C LEU A 141 -16.17 12.19 -1.50
N ALA A 142 -16.19 13.41 -0.96
CA ALA A 142 -14.99 14.23 -0.82
C ALA A 142 -13.89 13.57 0.06
N PRO A 143 -14.17 13.09 1.30
CA PRO A 143 -13.16 12.41 2.10
C PRO A 143 -12.71 11.08 1.49
N TYR A 144 -13.59 10.38 0.76
CA TYR A 144 -13.20 9.19 0.00
C TYR A 144 -12.12 9.51 -1.02
N PHE A 145 -12.39 10.50 -1.90
CA PHE A 145 -11.42 10.90 -2.94
C PHE A 145 -10.11 11.40 -2.35
N LEU A 146 -10.17 12.23 -1.31
CA LEU A 146 -8.97 12.72 -0.65
C LEU A 146 -8.10 11.57 -0.11
N GLN A 147 -8.74 10.57 0.49
CA GLN A 147 -8.03 9.40 1.01
C GLN A 147 -7.47 8.51 -0.11
N ILE A 148 -8.18 8.34 -1.23
CA ILE A 148 -7.64 7.61 -2.38
C ILE A 148 -6.50 8.38 -3.06
N LEU A 149 -6.56 9.70 -3.18
CA LEU A 149 -5.45 10.51 -3.67
C LEU A 149 -4.21 10.34 -2.78
N MET A 150 -4.42 10.32 -1.45
CA MET A 150 -3.34 9.99 -0.52
C MET A 150 -2.79 8.57 -0.77
N ALA A 151 -3.64 7.58 -0.99
CA ALA A 151 -3.19 6.21 -1.31
C ALA A 151 -2.38 6.16 -2.62
N VAL A 152 -2.84 6.84 -3.68
CA VAL A 152 -2.13 6.94 -4.97
C VAL A 152 -0.77 7.63 -4.81
N SER A 153 -0.65 8.60 -3.90
CA SER A 153 0.62 9.26 -3.62
C SER A 153 1.66 8.34 -2.95
N PHE A 154 1.25 7.21 -2.38
CA PHE A 154 2.15 6.17 -1.88
C PHE A 154 2.42 5.08 -2.91
N HIS A 155 1.40 4.71 -3.71
CA HIS A 155 1.56 3.77 -4.81
C HIS A 155 0.46 3.91 -5.86
N LYS A 156 0.88 4.09 -7.12
CA LYS A 156 -0.01 4.37 -8.26
C LYS A 156 -1.10 3.31 -8.49
N SER A 157 -0.88 2.05 -8.11
CA SER A 157 -1.89 0.99 -8.25
C SER A 157 -3.19 1.28 -7.48
N ALA A 158 -3.14 2.13 -6.44
CA ALA A 158 -4.32 2.51 -5.67
C ALA A 158 -5.38 3.28 -6.49
N VAL A 159 -5.05 3.72 -7.71
CA VAL A 159 -6.03 4.32 -8.64
C VAL A 159 -7.21 3.38 -8.91
N VAL A 160 -7.01 2.07 -8.79
CA VAL A 160 -8.07 1.05 -8.95
C VAL A 160 -9.23 1.23 -7.97
N PHE A 161 -9.00 1.87 -6.83
CA PHE A 161 -10.05 2.16 -5.85
C PHE A 161 -10.97 3.30 -6.29
N LEU A 162 -10.54 4.21 -7.19
CA LEU A 162 -11.36 5.37 -7.61
C LEU A 162 -12.78 5.01 -8.05
N PRO A 163 -13.01 4.04 -8.95
CA PRO A 163 -14.35 3.73 -9.42
C PRO A 163 -15.23 3.04 -8.37
N LEU A 164 -14.66 2.50 -7.28
CA LEU A 164 -15.42 1.70 -6.31
C LEU A 164 -16.52 2.50 -5.61
N TYR A 165 -16.32 3.82 -5.42
CA TYR A 165 -17.35 4.66 -4.82
C TYR A 165 -18.67 4.59 -5.59
N TRP A 166 -18.63 4.70 -6.91
CA TRP A 166 -19.81 4.64 -7.76
C TRP A 166 -20.30 3.21 -7.93
N LEU A 167 -19.39 2.25 -8.08
CA LEU A 167 -19.75 0.84 -8.24
C LEU A 167 -20.56 0.34 -7.04
N VAL A 168 -20.14 0.63 -5.83
CA VAL A 168 -20.81 0.17 -4.60
C VAL A 168 -22.10 0.94 -4.35
N ASN A 169 -22.15 2.25 -4.63
CA ASN A 169 -23.35 3.07 -4.38
C ASN A 169 -24.42 2.98 -5.47
N ARG A 170 -24.13 2.30 -6.59
CA ARG A 170 -25.09 2.12 -7.69
C ARG A 170 -26.04 0.96 -7.40
N ARG A 171 -27.34 1.16 -7.72
CA ARG A 171 -28.32 0.06 -7.71
C ARG A 171 -28.14 -0.81 -8.95
N TRP A 172 -27.56 -1.97 -8.79
CA TRP A 172 -27.37 -2.94 -9.86
C TRP A 172 -28.63 -3.73 -10.10
N LYS A 173 -29.08 -3.84 -11.37
CA LYS A 173 -30.15 -4.78 -11.77
C LYS A 173 -29.50 -6.12 -12.09
N TYR A 174 -30.21 -7.23 -11.85
CA TYR A 174 -29.71 -8.60 -12.07
C TYR A 174 -29.12 -8.80 -13.48
N ARG A 175 -29.70 -8.18 -14.52
CA ARG A 175 -29.21 -8.25 -15.89
C ARG A 175 -27.79 -7.65 -16.09
N HIS A 176 -27.41 -6.66 -15.32
CA HIS A 176 -26.04 -6.12 -15.39
C HIS A 176 -25.02 -7.11 -14.80
N VAL A 177 -25.41 -7.84 -13.74
CA VAL A 177 -24.58 -8.90 -13.15
C VAL A 177 -24.43 -10.07 -14.13
N LEU A 178 -25.49 -10.43 -14.83
CA LEU A 178 -25.45 -11.46 -15.88
C LEU A 178 -24.51 -11.08 -17.03
N TYR A 179 -24.55 -9.82 -17.52
CA TYR A 179 -23.62 -9.37 -18.56
C TYR A 179 -22.16 -9.44 -18.12
N LEU A 180 -21.85 -9.00 -16.88
CA LEU A 180 -20.50 -9.09 -16.32
C LEU A 180 -20.04 -10.55 -16.20
N SER A 181 -20.93 -11.44 -15.76
CA SER A 181 -20.66 -12.89 -15.67
C SER A 181 -20.38 -13.50 -17.05
N LEU A 182 -21.16 -13.16 -18.07
CA LEU A 182 -20.97 -13.64 -19.45
C LEU A 182 -19.62 -13.16 -20.02
N ILE A 183 -19.24 -11.90 -19.79
CA ILE A 183 -17.92 -11.38 -20.21
C ILE A 183 -16.81 -12.18 -19.55
N HIS A 184 -16.92 -12.44 -18.25
CA HIS A 184 -15.92 -13.20 -17.50
C HIS A 184 -15.80 -14.67 -17.96
N ILE A 185 -16.91 -15.29 -18.36
CA ILE A 185 -16.92 -16.66 -18.89
C ILE A 185 -16.33 -16.73 -20.30
N SER A 186 -16.49 -15.67 -21.12
CA SER A 186 -16.01 -15.66 -22.50
C SER A 186 -14.51 -15.33 -22.65
N GLU A 187 -13.88 -14.68 -21.67
CA GLU A 187 -12.46 -14.31 -21.73
C GLU A 187 -11.47 -15.48 -21.67
N PRO A 188 -11.65 -16.53 -20.83
CA PRO A 188 -10.68 -17.64 -20.77
C PRO A 188 -10.56 -18.42 -22.07
N THR A 189 -11.59 -18.45 -22.90
CA THR A 189 -11.58 -19.13 -24.19
C THR A 189 -10.74 -18.42 -25.25
N ARG A 190 -10.53 -17.11 -25.16
CA ARG A 190 -9.68 -16.37 -26.08
C ARG A 190 -8.18 -16.53 -25.81
N LEU A 191 -7.78 -16.72 -24.55
CA LEU A 191 -6.38 -16.92 -24.19
C LEU A 191 -5.86 -18.30 -24.57
N LEU A 192 -6.74 -19.30 -24.70
CA LEU A 192 -6.39 -20.67 -25.13
C LEU A 192 -6.36 -20.83 -26.66
N SER A 193 -6.82 -19.85 -27.44
CA SER A 193 -6.84 -19.90 -28.91
C SER A 193 -5.62 -19.23 -29.57
N ILE A 194 -4.65 -18.75 -28.80
CA ILE A 194 -3.44 -18.08 -29.28
C ILE A 194 -2.17 -18.93 -29.04
N SER A 195 -2.33 -20.21 -28.65
CA SER A 195 -1.20 -21.18 -28.55
C SER A 195 -1.05 -21.99 -29.81
#